data_7cc96da8f1da4dd02f14e644b521bdc9
#
_entry.id   7cc96da8f1da4dd02f14e644b521bdc9
#
_cell.length_a   1.000
_cell.length_b   1.000
_cell.length_c   1.000
_cell.angle_alpha   90.00
_cell.angle_beta   90.00
_cell.angle_gamma   90.00
#
_symmetry.space_group_name_H-M   'P 1'
#
loop_
_entity.id
_entity.type
_entity.pdbx_description
1 polymer ?
#
loop_
_entity_poly.entity_id
_entity_poly.type
_entity_poly.pdbx_seq_one_letter_code
_entity_poly.pdbx_strand_id
1 'polypeptide(L)'
;MRVIVQRVSHAKCMVDNKVTGEITNGFMLLVGFTNGDNIDIINYMVKKIVNLRIMDDDNHIMNKSILDTGGSILSISQFTLYADTKKGNRPSYINALNNQEAKILYEKFNEELRKYLNVEEGLFGADMEISLVNTGPTTIILER
;
A
#
# COMPACT_ATOMS: atom_id res chain seq x y z
N MET A 1 4.44 11.35 1.99
CA MET A 1 3.76 10.09 1.62
C MET A 1 3.98 9.04 2.69
N ARG A 2 2.94 8.28 3.06
CA ARG A 2 3.04 7.18 4.03
C ARG A 2 2.46 5.92 3.42
N VAL A 3 3.18 4.80 3.56
CA VAL A 3 2.72 3.48 3.10
C VAL A 3 2.88 2.47 4.23
N ILE A 4 1.83 1.72 4.53
CA ILE A 4 1.92 0.52 5.35
C ILE A 4 2.03 -0.68 4.42
N VAL A 5 3.08 -1.46 4.60
CA VAL A 5 3.36 -2.68 3.84
C VAL A 5 3.06 -3.86 4.74
N GLN A 6 2.13 -4.72 4.34
CA GLN A 6 1.84 -5.97 5.02
C GLN A 6 2.19 -7.15 4.10
N ARG A 7 3.05 -8.05 4.56
CA ARG A 7 3.37 -9.29 3.85
C ARG A 7 2.19 -10.24 3.97
N VAL A 8 1.68 -10.73 2.84
CA VAL A 8 0.46 -11.54 2.81
C VAL A 8 0.66 -12.83 2.01
N SER A 9 -0.04 -13.90 2.42
CA SER A 9 -0.24 -15.10 1.60
C SER A 9 -1.52 -15.02 0.76
N HIS A 10 -2.42 -14.10 1.11
CA HIS A 10 -3.63 -13.78 0.37
C HIS A 10 -4.15 -12.41 0.80
N ALA A 11 -4.62 -11.60 -0.13
CA ALA A 11 -5.36 -10.37 0.16
C ALA A 11 -6.38 -10.09 -0.95
N LYS A 12 -7.55 -9.56 -0.54
CA LYS A 12 -8.66 -9.26 -1.43
C LYS A 12 -9.36 -7.96 -1.03
N CYS A 13 -9.71 -7.15 -2.00
CA CYS A 13 -10.54 -5.96 -1.87
C CYS A 13 -11.89 -6.18 -2.54
N MET A 14 -12.96 -5.78 -1.84
CA MET A 14 -14.32 -5.82 -2.35
C MET A 14 -14.99 -4.46 -2.21
N VAL A 15 -15.82 -4.10 -3.19
CA VAL A 15 -16.72 -2.94 -3.20
C VAL A 15 -18.07 -3.42 -3.70
N ASP A 16 -19.15 -3.13 -2.96
CA ASP A 16 -20.51 -3.55 -3.30
C ASP A 16 -20.63 -5.04 -3.64
N ASN A 17 -19.99 -5.90 -2.83
CA ASN A 17 -19.93 -7.36 -3.03
C ASN A 17 -19.21 -7.81 -4.33
N LYS A 18 -18.45 -6.93 -4.99
CA LYS A 18 -17.64 -7.26 -6.16
C LYS A 18 -16.16 -7.16 -5.83
N VAL A 19 -15.39 -8.16 -6.24
CA VAL A 19 -13.94 -8.12 -6.11
C VAL A 19 -13.38 -7.08 -7.06
N THR A 20 -12.61 -6.11 -6.53
CA THR A 20 -11.90 -5.10 -7.32
C THR A 20 -10.44 -5.47 -7.54
N GLY A 21 -9.84 -6.19 -6.59
CA GLY A 21 -8.47 -6.69 -6.69
C GLY A 21 -8.25 -7.85 -5.74
N GLU A 22 -7.47 -8.82 -6.15
CA GLU A 22 -7.13 -10.00 -5.35
C GLU A 22 -5.72 -10.49 -5.71
N ILE A 23 -4.94 -10.81 -4.70
CA ILE A 23 -3.59 -11.37 -4.85
C ILE A 23 -3.42 -12.59 -3.94
N THR A 24 -2.51 -13.47 -4.33
CA THR A 24 -1.99 -14.52 -3.47
C THR A 24 -0.78 -13.99 -2.69
N ASN A 25 0.41 -14.53 -2.92
CA ASN A 25 1.62 -14.16 -2.19
C ASN A 25 2.12 -12.76 -2.59
N GLY A 26 2.45 -11.91 -1.62
CA GLY A 26 3.03 -10.60 -1.88
C GLY A 26 2.80 -9.57 -0.78
N PHE A 27 2.48 -8.32 -1.17
CA PHE A 27 2.21 -7.24 -0.24
C PHE A 27 0.83 -6.63 -0.43
N MET A 28 0.10 -6.44 0.67
CA MET A 28 -1.01 -5.50 0.72
C MET A 28 -0.47 -4.16 1.21
N LEU A 29 -0.73 -3.10 0.45
CA LEU A 29 -0.30 -1.73 0.76
C LEU A 29 -1.50 -0.87 1.14
N LEU A 30 -1.38 -0.12 2.26
CA LEU A 30 -2.23 1.03 2.54
C LEU A 30 -1.44 2.29 2.20
N VAL A 31 -1.98 3.15 1.33
CA VAL A 31 -1.25 4.27 0.73
C VAL A 31 -1.94 5.58 1.05
N GLY A 32 -1.25 6.48 1.75
CA GLY A 32 -1.73 7.81 2.08
C GLY A 32 -0.80 8.90 1.54
N PHE A 33 -1.42 10.02 1.12
CA PHE A 33 -0.73 11.19 0.62
C PHE A 33 -0.97 12.41 1.52
N THR A 34 0.01 13.31 1.54
CA THR A 34 -0.03 14.58 2.28
C THR A 34 0.43 15.74 1.39
N ASN A 35 0.26 16.96 1.87
CA ASN A 35 0.72 18.14 1.16
C ASN A 35 2.24 18.09 0.91
N GLY A 36 2.65 18.43 -0.32
CA GLY A 36 4.05 18.39 -0.75
C GLY A 36 4.50 17.09 -1.39
N ASP A 37 3.67 16.04 -1.36
CA ASP A 37 3.96 14.81 -2.10
C ASP A 37 3.98 15.06 -3.62
N ASN A 38 4.92 14.40 -4.30
CA ASN A 38 5.18 14.58 -5.71
C ASN A 38 5.75 13.32 -6.35
N ILE A 39 6.04 13.37 -7.66
CA ILE A 39 6.54 12.22 -8.41
C ILE A 39 7.90 11.70 -7.91
N ASP A 40 8.77 12.56 -7.39
CA ASP A 40 10.08 12.14 -6.89
C ASP A 40 9.93 11.29 -5.61
N ILE A 41 8.99 11.70 -4.75
CA ILE A 41 8.62 10.92 -3.55
C ILE A 41 8.01 9.58 -3.95
N ILE A 42 7.11 9.55 -4.94
CA ILE A 42 6.53 8.32 -5.48
C ILE A 42 7.62 7.39 -5.99
N ASN A 43 8.52 7.88 -6.83
CA ASN A 43 9.61 7.09 -7.40
C ASN A 43 10.53 6.51 -6.32
N TYR A 44 10.82 7.30 -5.27
CA TYR A 44 11.59 6.83 -4.12
C TYR A 44 10.84 5.69 -3.40
N MET A 45 9.55 5.89 -3.09
CA MET A 45 8.75 4.91 -2.36
C MET A 45 8.56 3.62 -3.15
N VAL A 46 8.30 3.70 -4.44
CA VAL A 46 8.20 2.53 -5.32
C VAL A 46 9.49 1.71 -5.28
N LYS A 47 10.64 2.35 -5.50
CA LYS A 47 11.95 1.66 -5.43
C LYS A 47 12.20 1.04 -4.06
N LYS A 48 11.79 1.72 -2.97
CA LYS A 48 11.92 1.20 -1.62
C LYS A 48 11.05 -0.05 -1.42
N ILE A 49 9.80 -0.01 -1.83
CA ILE A 49 8.82 -1.10 -1.65
C ILE A 49 9.26 -2.36 -2.41
N VAL A 50 9.59 -2.22 -3.71
CA VAL A 50 9.90 -3.40 -4.53
C VAL A 50 11.22 -4.08 -4.15
N ASN A 51 12.14 -3.35 -3.50
CA ASN A 51 13.43 -3.87 -3.02
C ASN A 51 13.43 -4.18 -1.52
N LEU A 52 12.30 -4.03 -0.82
CA LEU A 52 12.23 -4.30 0.61
C LEU A 52 12.42 -5.80 0.88
N ARG A 53 13.43 -6.14 1.68
CA ARG A 53 13.86 -7.54 1.90
C ARG A 53 13.13 -8.15 3.10
N ILE A 54 11.82 -8.35 2.95
CA ILE A 54 10.93 -8.90 3.98
C ILE A 54 10.21 -10.19 3.54
N MET A 55 10.58 -10.73 2.38
CA MET A 55 10.19 -12.08 1.97
C MET A 55 11.25 -13.08 2.44
N ASP A 56 10.79 -14.27 2.83
CA ASP A 56 11.67 -15.31 3.34
C ASP A 56 12.51 -15.94 2.22
N ASP A 57 13.74 -16.27 2.55
CA ASP A 57 14.60 -17.10 1.72
C ASP A 57 14.37 -18.60 2.03
N ASP A 58 15.18 -19.48 1.42
CA ASP A 58 15.05 -20.93 1.55
C ASP A 58 15.39 -21.44 2.97
N ASN A 59 15.97 -20.59 3.82
CA ASN A 59 16.24 -20.83 5.23
C ASN A 59 15.19 -20.20 6.17
N HIS A 60 14.08 -19.70 5.63
CA HIS A 60 13.04 -18.98 6.37
C HIS A 60 13.54 -17.70 7.05
N ILE A 61 14.55 -17.04 6.47
CA ILE A 61 15.07 -15.75 6.93
C ILE A 61 14.55 -14.66 5.98
N MET A 62 14.05 -13.54 6.55
CA MET A 62 13.67 -12.35 5.77
C MET A 62 14.89 -11.76 5.06
N ASN A 63 15.03 -12.03 3.78
CA ASN A 63 16.22 -11.72 3.00
C ASN A 63 15.95 -11.42 1.53
N LYS A 64 14.85 -11.91 0.98
CA LYS A 64 14.44 -11.71 -0.41
C LYS A 64 13.49 -10.52 -0.53
N SER A 65 13.55 -9.82 -1.67
CA SER A 65 12.57 -8.81 -2.06
C SER A 65 11.31 -9.46 -2.67
N ILE A 66 10.26 -8.66 -2.86
CA ILE A 66 9.08 -9.12 -3.58
C ILE A 66 9.40 -9.45 -5.05
N LEU A 67 10.38 -8.77 -5.65
CA LEU A 67 10.86 -9.06 -7.00
C LEU A 67 11.54 -10.43 -7.08
N ASP A 68 12.35 -10.79 -6.09
CA ASP A 68 13.06 -12.07 -6.03
C ASP A 68 12.08 -13.25 -5.91
N THR A 69 10.93 -13.02 -5.29
CA THR A 69 9.91 -14.06 -5.05
C THR A 69 8.78 -14.10 -6.08
N GLY A 70 8.74 -13.11 -7.01
CA GLY A 70 7.67 -13.00 -8.00
C GLY A 70 6.29 -12.71 -7.40
N GLY A 71 6.25 -12.05 -6.24
CA GLY A 71 5.01 -11.68 -5.55
C GLY A 71 4.24 -10.57 -6.27
N SER A 72 2.98 -10.38 -5.87
CA SER A 72 2.09 -9.33 -6.37
C SER A 72 1.77 -8.29 -5.30
N ILE A 73 1.28 -7.12 -5.70
CA ILE A 73 0.83 -6.07 -4.79
C ILE A 73 -0.69 -5.89 -4.91
N LEU A 74 -1.38 -5.78 -3.75
CA LEU A 74 -2.70 -5.18 -3.65
C LEU A 74 -2.55 -3.79 -3.04
N SER A 75 -2.78 -2.75 -3.84
CA SER A 75 -2.66 -1.35 -3.44
C SER A 75 -4.03 -0.79 -3.04
N ILE A 76 -4.11 -0.18 -1.85
CA ILE A 76 -5.34 0.40 -1.28
C ILE A 76 -5.07 1.85 -0.88
N SER A 77 -5.85 2.79 -1.41
CA SER A 77 -5.79 4.19 -0.99
C SER A 77 -6.33 4.34 0.44
N GLN A 78 -5.60 5.05 1.32
CA GLN A 78 -5.94 5.16 2.74
C GLN A 78 -5.54 6.53 3.31
N PHE A 79 -6.41 7.55 3.14
CA PHE A 79 -6.14 8.91 3.63
C PHE A 79 -6.08 8.99 5.17
N THR A 80 -6.76 8.07 5.87
CA THR A 80 -6.77 8.01 7.34
C THR A 80 -5.40 7.71 7.96
N LEU A 81 -4.38 7.33 7.17
CA LEU A 81 -2.99 7.26 7.63
C LEU A 81 -2.46 8.62 8.10
N TYR A 82 -3.08 9.72 7.67
CA TYR A 82 -2.79 11.09 8.11
C TYR A 82 -3.77 11.64 9.13
N ALA A 83 -4.51 10.75 9.83
CA ALA A 83 -5.37 11.14 10.93
C ALA A 83 -4.55 11.73 12.10
N ASP A 84 -4.93 12.92 12.56
CA ASP A 84 -4.43 13.51 13.81
C ASP A 84 -5.42 13.21 14.94
N THR A 85 -4.95 12.49 15.94
CA THR A 85 -5.71 12.08 17.14
C THR A 85 -5.18 12.71 18.43
N LYS A 86 -4.30 13.73 18.33
CA LYS A 86 -3.68 14.36 19.50
C LYS A 86 -4.67 15.14 20.36
N LYS A 87 -5.78 15.61 19.77
CA LYS A 87 -6.81 16.39 20.48
C LYS A 87 -8.17 15.71 20.36
N GLY A 88 -8.65 15.17 21.48
CA GLY A 88 -9.96 14.51 21.55
C GLY A 88 -10.03 13.18 20.80
N ASN A 89 -11.23 12.58 20.78
CA ASN A 89 -11.45 11.23 20.22
C ASN A 89 -11.92 11.22 18.76
N ARG A 90 -12.24 12.39 18.20
CA ARG A 90 -12.58 12.53 16.77
C ARG A 90 -11.33 12.85 15.96
N PRO A 91 -10.88 11.95 15.06
CA PRO A 91 -9.70 12.22 14.24
C PRO A 91 -9.90 13.45 13.34
N SER A 92 -8.84 14.24 13.16
CA SER A 92 -8.76 15.29 12.14
C SER A 92 -7.96 14.79 10.95
N TYR A 93 -8.41 15.09 9.75
CA TYR A 93 -7.75 14.67 8.49
C TYR A 93 -7.13 15.85 7.74
N ILE A 94 -6.88 16.97 8.42
CA ILE A 94 -6.33 18.18 7.82
C ILE A 94 -4.96 17.98 7.15
N ASN A 95 -4.21 16.96 7.60
CA ASN A 95 -2.90 16.61 7.05
C ASN A 95 -2.98 15.68 5.82
N ALA A 96 -4.15 15.14 5.51
CA ALA A 96 -4.33 14.35 4.31
C ALA A 96 -4.45 15.27 3.08
N LEU A 97 -3.86 14.83 1.96
CA LEU A 97 -4.00 15.54 0.69
C LEU A 97 -5.48 15.50 0.24
N ASN A 98 -5.93 16.56 -0.44
CA ASN A 98 -7.29 16.61 -0.99
C ASN A 98 -7.53 15.46 -2.00
N ASN A 99 -8.79 15.04 -2.13
CA ASN A 99 -9.14 13.84 -2.90
C ASN A 99 -8.75 13.90 -4.38
N GLN A 100 -8.82 15.06 -5.02
CA GLN A 100 -8.54 15.19 -6.46
C GLN A 100 -7.05 14.96 -6.74
N GLU A 101 -6.19 15.66 -6.01
CA GLU A 101 -4.73 15.52 -6.13
C GLU A 101 -4.27 14.14 -5.65
N ALA A 102 -4.82 13.65 -4.54
CA ALA A 102 -4.50 12.33 -4.00
C ALA A 102 -4.82 11.21 -5.00
N LYS A 103 -5.93 11.30 -5.75
CA LYS A 103 -6.29 10.34 -6.80
C LYS A 103 -5.23 10.32 -7.90
N ILE A 104 -4.80 11.48 -8.39
CA ILE A 104 -3.78 11.58 -9.44
C ILE A 104 -2.46 10.94 -8.98
N LEU A 105 -2.03 11.24 -7.74
CA LEU A 105 -0.79 10.66 -7.20
C LEU A 105 -0.92 9.16 -6.95
N TYR A 106 -2.09 8.68 -6.54
CA TYR A 106 -2.35 7.25 -6.33
C TYR A 106 -2.32 6.46 -7.65
N GLU A 107 -2.97 6.97 -8.69
CA GLU A 107 -2.92 6.39 -10.04
C GLU A 107 -1.47 6.33 -10.53
N LYS A 108 -0.72 7.43 -10.36
CA LYS A 108 0.68 7.50 -10.72
C LYS A 108 1.56 6.51 -9.93
N PHE A 109 1.33 6.36 -8.64
CA PHE A 109 2.03 5.40 -7.80
C PHE A 109 1.81 3.95 -8.29
N ASN A 110 0.57 3.59 -8.63
CA ASN A 110 0.25 2.26 -9.14
C ASN A 110 0.85 2.03 -10.54
N GLU A 111 0.85 3.04 -11.42
CA GLU A 111 1.54 2.98 -12.72
C GLU A 111 3.04 2.70 -12.55
N GLU A 112 3.71 3.38 -11.63
CA GLU A 112 5.15 3.18 -11.37
C GLU A 112 5.44 1.78 -10.80
N LEU A 113 4.60 1.27 -9.90
CA LEU A 113 4.72 -0.10 -9.38
C LEU A 113 4.54 -1.15 -10.48
N ARG A 114 3.57 -0.96 -11.41
CA ARG A 114 3.30 -1.88 -12.53
C ARG A 114 4.46 -2.05 -13.48
N LYS A 115 5.44 -1.17 -13.47
CA LYS A 115 6.68 -1.34 -14.25
C LYS A 115 7.55 -2.50 -13.74
N TYR A 116 7.32 -2.96 -12.52
CA TYR A 116 8.15 -3.96 -11.85
C TYR A 116 7.44 -5.31 -11.64
N LEU A 117 6.13 -5.29 -11.35
CA LEU A 117 5.38 -6.49 -10.96
C LEU A 117 3.87 -6.32 -11.17
N ASN A 118 3.09 -7.38 -10.94
CA ASN A 118 1.63 -7.31 -10.98
C ASN A 118 1.08 -6.50 -9.80
N VAL A 119 0.19 -5.54 -10.10
CA VAL A 119 -0.47 -4.67 -9.12
C VAL A 119 -1.97 -4.70 -9.35
N GLU A 120 -2.66 -5.28 -8.39
CA GLU A 120 -4.11 -5.16 -8.22
C GLU A 120 -4.41 -3.95 -7.33
N GLU A 121 -5.58 -3.35 -7.48
CA GLU A 121 -5.93 -2.16 -6.72
C GLU A 121 -7.38 -2.17 -6.22
N GLY A 122 -7.60 -1.44 -5.13
CA GLY A 122 -8.95 -1.09 -4.69
C GLY A 122 -9.54 0.03 -5.55
N LEU A 123 -10.78 0.40 -5.26
CA LEU A 123 -11.46 1.51 -5.93
C LEU A 123 -11.27 2.81 -5.11
N PHE A 124 -10.53 3.78 -5.67
CA PHE A 124 -10.25 5.04 -4.98
C PHE A 124 -11.54 5.77 -4.58
N GLY A 125 -11.62 6.14 -3.30
CA GLY A 125 -12.75 6.89 -2.74
C GLY A 125 -14.02 6.07 -2.47
N ALA A 126 -14.01 4.77 -2.75
CA ALA A 126 -15.11 3.87 -2.39
C ALA A 126 -15.00 3.37 -0.94
N ASP A 127 -16.10 2.88 -0.41
CA ASP A 127 -16.11 2.07 0.81
C ASP A 127 -15.68 0.65 0.46
N MET A 128 -14.53 0.22 1.02
CA MET A 128 -13.85 -1.02 0.65
C MET A 128 -13.80 -1.99 1.83
N GLU A 129 -14.14 -3.24 1.56
CA GLU A 129 -13.90 -4.35 2.49
C GLU A 129 -12.59 -5.05 2.09
N ILE A 130 -11.60 -5.03 3.00
CA ILE A 130 -10.30 -5.64 2.77
C ILE A 130 -10.15 -6.87 3.67
N SER A 131 -9.94 -8.03 3.06
CA SER A 131 -9.58 -9.26 3.76
C SER A 131 -8.16 -9.67 3.40
N LEU A 132 -7.37 -10.08 4.39
CA LEU A 132 -5.99 -10.50 4.17
C LEU A 132 -5.53 -11.53 5.20
N VAL A 133 -4.52 -12.30 4.84
CA VAL A 133 -3.76 -13.15 5.76
C VAL A 133 -2.34 -12.59 5.86
N ASN A 134 -2.07 -11.84 6.95
CA ASN A 134 -0.76 -11.25 7.21
C ASN A 134 0.19 -12.33 7.74
N THR A 135 1.27 -12.59 7.02
CA THR A 135 2.23 -13.65 7.34
C THR A 135 3.43 -13.11 8.11
N GLY A 136 3.83 -13.87 9.16
CA GLY A 136 4.94 -13.52 10.04
C GLY A 136 4.56 -13.11 11.47
N PRO A 137 3.60 -12.19 11.80
CA PRO A 137 3.05 -11.12 10.98
C PRO A 137 4.11 -10.04 10.68
N THR A 138 4.29 -9.71 9.41
CA THR A 138 5.24 -8.66 8.98
C THR A 138 4.49 -7.44 8.52
N THR A 139 4.72 -6.32 9.18
CA THR A 139 4.10 -5.02 8.89
C THR A 139 5.15 -3.92 9.02
N ILE A 140 5.38 -3.16 7.95
CA ILE A 140 6.39 -2.09 7.89
C ILE A 140 5.70 -0.77 7.54
N ILE A 141 6.08 0.29 8.24
CA ILE A 141 5.65 1.66 7.93
C ILE A 141 6.79 2.35 7.17
N LEU A 142 6.50 2.85 5.99
CA LEU A 142 7.40 3.67 5.19
C LEU A 142 6.87 5.10 5.15
N GLU A 143 7.76 6.06 5.36
CA GLU A 143 7.45 7.49 5.29
C GLU A 143 8.53 8.24 4.50
N ARG A 144 8.07 9.21 3.73
CA ARG A 144 8.95 10.13 3.02
C ARG A 144 8.29 11.51 2.91
#